data_46708fb16eb6e0bc462587bf1e35d8ae
#
_entry.id   46708fb16eb6e0bc462587bf1e35d8ae
#
_cell.length_a   1.000
_cell.length_b   1.000
_cell.length_c   1.000
_cell.angle_alpha   90.00
_cell.angle_beta   90.00
_cell.angle_gamma   90.00
#
_symmetry.space_group_name_H-M   'P 1'
#
loop_
_entity.id
_entity.type
_entity.pdbx_description
1 polymer ?
#
loop_
_entity_poly.entity_id
_entity_poly.type
_entity_poly.pdbx_seq_one_letter_code
_entity_poly.pdbx_strand_id
1 'polypeptide(L)'
;MESLFRCPVCGAPLDRGDRAYRCPAGHSYDIARGGYTYLLPPNQKHSADPGDDRDMAAARRDFLSKGYYDPLLNTLCCQILSLSGESPVIWDVGCGEGFYTSGIFRTLAAAGKFPRMAGTDISKPILRSAAKREKGIAWAVASSFHLPA
;
A
#
# COMPACT_ATOMS: atom_id res chain seq x y z
N MET A 1 -1.56 -8.19 -16.15
CA MET A 1 -1.00 -8.98 -15.02
C MET A 1 -1.96 -8.87 -13.85
N GLU A 2 -2.39 -9.98 -13.32
CA GLU A 2 -3.31 -10.03 -12.18
C GLU A 2 -2.71 -9.29 -10.98
N SER A 3 -3.44 -8.33 -10.45
CA SER A 3 -3.02 -7.53 -9.32
C SER A 3 -3.49 -8.15 -8.00
N LEU A 4 -3.05 -7.57 -6.87
CA LEU A 4 -3.60 -7.91 -5.57
C LEU A 4 -4.95 -7.22 -5.29
N PHE A 5 -5.37 -6.28 -6.16
CA PHE A 5 -6.56 -5.48 -5.93
C PHE A 5 -7.79 -6.05 -6.64
N ARG A 6 -8.95 -5.86 -6.01
CA ARG A 6 -10.28 -6.08 -6.59
C ARG A 6 -11.01 -4.78 -6.83
N CYS A 7 -11.90 -4.79 -7.79
CA CYS A 7 -12.72 -3.65 -8.14
C CYS A 7 -13.68 -3.29 -7.00
N PRO A 8 -13.62 -2.07 -6.44
CA PRO A 8 -14.49 -1.68 -5.33
C PRO A 8 -15.98 -1.53 -5.73
N VAL A 9 -16.29 -1.57 -7.03
CA VAL A 9 -17.68 -1.48 -7.54
C VAL A 9 -18.30 -2.85 -7.75
N CYS A 10 -17.56 -3.79 -8.38
CA CYS A 10 -18.15 -5.09 -8.76
C CYS A 10 -17.41 -6.30 -8.15
N GLY A 11 -16.37 -6.11 -7.33
CA GLY A 11 -15.61 -7.17 -6.69
C GLY A 11 -14.75 -8.03 -7.62
N ALA A 12 -14.79 -7.79 -8.93
CA ALA A 12 -13.98 -8.56 -9.88
C ALA A 12 -12.49 -8.24 -9.73
N PRO A 13 -11.58 -9.19 -10.03
CA PRO A 13 -10.14 -8.92 -10.04
C PRO A 13 -9.79 -7.72 -10.92
N LEU A 14 -8.79 -6.96 -10.50
CA LEU A 14 -8.24 -5.87 -11.28
C LEU A 14 -6.95 -6.31 -11.96
N ASP A 15 -6.87 -6.12 -13.25
CA ASP A 15 -5.63 -6.26 -14.01
C ASP A 15 -4.87 -4.94 -14.04
N ARG A 16 -3.56 -5.02 -13.74
CA ARG A 16 -2.67 -3.87 -13.81
C ARG A 16 -2.15 -3.69 -15.24
N GLY A 17 -2.52 -2.56 -15.86
CA GLY A 17 -1.88 -2.04 -17.05
C GLY A 17 -0.83 -0.97 -16.72
N ASP A 18 -0.31 -0.31 -17.76
CA ASP A 18 0.75 0.70 -17.59
C ASP A 18 0.29 1.95 -16.84
N ARG A 19 -0.95 2.38 -17.06
CA ARG A 19 -1.50 3.62 -16.53
C ARG A 19 -2.74 3.46 -15.67
N ALA A 20 -3.35 2.28 -15.66
CA ALA A 20 -4.59 2.05 -14.93
C ALA A 20 -4.76 0.58 -14.54
N TYR A 21 -5.50 0.36 -13.46
CA TYR A 21 -6.10 -0.92 -13.13
C TYR A 21 -7.48 -1.02 -13.78
N ARG A 22 -7.82 -2.18 -14.34
CA ARG A 22 -9.11 -2.42 -14.99
C ARG A 22 -9.70 -3.76 -14.61
N CYS A 23 -11.03 -3.82 -14.48
CA CYS A 23 -11.75 -5.07 -14.30
C CYS A 23 -12.43 -5.50 -15.59
N PRO A 24 -12.86 -6.79 -15.72
CA PRO A 24 -13.58 -7.29 -16.88
C PRO A 24 -14.90 -6.57 -17.16
N ALA A 25 -15.52 -5.96 -16.15
CA ALA A 25 -16.75 -5.16 -16.30
C ALA A 25 -16.50 -3.73 -16.83
N GLY A 26 -15.25 -3.37 -17.15
CA GLY A 26 -14.91 -2.07 -17.75
C GLY A 26 -14.63 -0.95 -16.74
N HIS A 27 -14.70 -1.18 -15.43
CA HIS A 27 -14.28 -0.16 -14.46
C HIS A 27 -12.78 0.04 -14.53
N SER A 28 -12.35 1.31 -14.49
CA SER A 28 -10.95 1.69 -14.63
C SER A 28 -10.52 2.66 -13.53
N TYR A 29 -9.31 2.45 -13.01
CA TYR A 29 -8.74 3.24 -11.92
C TYR A 29 -7.32 3.65 -12.28
N ASP A 30 -7.10 4.93 -12.50
CA ASP A 30 -5.81 5.45 -12.94
C ASP A 30 -4.73 5.22 -11.88
N ILE A 31 -3.53 4.92 -12.35
CA ILE A 31 -2.32 4.93 -11.54
C ILE A 31 -1.78 6.36 -11.58
N ALA A 32 -1.85 7.04 -10.44
CA ALA A 32 -1.32 8.38 -10.30
C ALA A 32 0.18 8.42 -10.65
N ARG A 33 0.68 9.55 -11.13
CA ARG A 33 2.12 9.73 -11.43
C ARG A 33 3.04 9.39 -10.25
N GLY A 34 2.51 9.44 -9.02
CA GLY A 34 3.22 9.04 -7.80
C GLY A 34 3.31 7.53 -7.58
N GLY A 35 2.63 6.68 -8.38
CA GLY A 35 2.68 5.22 -8.27
C GLY A 35 1.63 4.58 -7.36
N TYR A 36 0.56 5.28 -7.03
CA TYR A 36 -0.58 4.74 -6.27
C TYR A 36 -1.88 4.89 -7.07
N THR A 37 -2.88 4.08 -6.74
CA THR A 37 -4.24 4.17 -7.32
C THR A 37 -5.28 4.60 -6.29
N TYR A 38 -6.42 5.10 -6.74
CA TYR A 38 -7.52 5.54 -5.88
C TYR A 38 -8.68 4.54 -5.99
N LEU A 39 -8.82 3.69 -4.97
CA LEU A 39 -9.85 2.64 -4.90
C LEU A 39 -10.92 2.91 -3.83
N LEU A 40 -10.96 4.12 -3.27
CA LEU A 40 -11.99 4.53 -2.30
C LEU A 40 -13.21 5.08 -3.05
N PRO A 41 -14.36 4.36 -3.05
CA PRO A 41 -15.57 4.86 -3.67
C PRO A 41 -16.12 6.11 -2.97
N PRO A 42 -16.83 7.00 -3.70
CA PRO A 42 -17.39 8.24 -3.12
C PRO A 42 -18.30 8.01 -1.90
N ASN A 43 -19.07 6.93 -1.88
CA ASN A 43 -19.96 6.56 -0.79
C ASN A 43 -19.24 6.07 0.48
N GLN A 44 -17.95 5.78 0.40
CA GLN A 44 -17.09 5.40 1.54
C GLN A 44 -16.24 6.57 2.04
N LYS A 45 -16.36 7.72 1.41
CA LYS A 45 -15.63 8.93 1.78
C LYS A 45 -16.48 9.77 2.73
N HIS A 46 -16.13 9.79 4.01
CA HIS A 46 -16.89 10.50 5.07
C HIS A 46 -16.42 11.94 5.31
N SER A 47 -15.31 12.37 4.68
CA SER A 47 -14.80 13.75 4.72
C SER A 47 -14.18 14.15 3.39
N ALA A 48 -13.94 15.44 3.17
CA ALA A 48 -13.27 15.93 1.95
C ALA A 48 -11.84 15.37 1.82
N ASP A 49 -11.09 15.37 2.92
CA ASP A 49 -9.73 14.85 3.00
C ASP A 49 -9.63 13.89 4.20
N PRO A 50 -9.95 12.59 4.01
CA PRO A 50 -9.89 11.62 5.09
C PRO A 50 -8.44 11.24 5.44
N GLY A 51 -8.20 11.03 6.74
CA GLY A 51 -6.90 10.65 7.28
C GLY A 51 -5.95 11.83 7.49
N ASP A 52 -4.65 11.52 7.62
CA ASP A 52 -3.61 12.52 7.86
C ASP A 52 -3.47 13.48 6.67
N ASP A 53 -3.33 14.75 6.94
CA ASP A 53 -3.00 15.77 5.96
C ASP A 53 -1.51 15.75 5.57
N ARG A 54 -1.08 16.73 4.76
CA ARG A 54 0.31 16.80 4.27
C ARG A 54 1.32 17.06 5.37
N ASP A 55 0.98 17.90 6.34
CA ASP A 55 1.89 18.28 7.43
C ASP A 55 2.04 17.13 8.42
N MET A 56 0.95 16.45 8.75
CA MET A 56 0.96 15.23 9.55
C MET A 56 1.75 14.11 8.87
N ALA A 57 1.56 13.92 7.56
CA ALA A 57 2.32 12.93 6.78
C ALA A 57 3.83 13.24 6.77
N ALA A 58 4.21 14.53 6.65
CA ALA A 58 5.59 14.96 6.70
C ALA A 58 6.20 14.77 8.10
N ALA A 59 5.48 15.17 9.16
CA ALA A 59 5.94 15.01 10.53
C ALA A 59 6.15 13.54 10.91
N ARG A 60 5.22 12.66 10.51
CA ARG A 60 5.33 11.20 10.70
C ARG A 60 6.56 10.64 10.00
N ARG A 61 6.76 10.97 8.73
CA ARG A 61 7.94 10.55 7.97
C ARG A 61 9.22 11.00 8.62
N ASP A 62 9.30 12.27 9.00
CA ASP A 62 10.50 12.85 9.62
C ASP A 62 10.80 12.22 10.98
N PHE A 63 9.77 11.92 11.77
CA PHE A 63 9.89 11.21 13.03
C PHE A 63 10.39 9.76 12.85
N LEU A 64 9.76 8.99 11.95
CA LEU A 64 10.14 7.61 11.70
C LEU A 64 11.55 7.48 11.09
N SER A 65 11.98 8.48 10.31
CA SER A 65 13.33 8.50 9.72
C SER A 65 14.46 8.72 10.74
N LYS A 66 14.14 9.10 11.98
CA LYS A 66 15.13 9.26 13.06
C LYS A 66 15.58 7.94 13.69
N GLY A 67 14.99 6.81 13.30
CA GLY A 67 15.42 5.48 13.74
C GLY A 67 14.87 5.03 15.09
N TYR A 68 14.05 5.82 15.78
CA TYR A 68 13.48 5.42 17.07
C TYR A 68 12.63 4.15 16.99
N TYR A 69 12.04 3.86 15.85
CA TYR A 69 11.20 2.69 15.60
C TYR A 69 11.90 1.58 14.80
N ASP A 70 13.20 1.71 14.53
CA ASP A 70 13.98 0.67 13.86
C ASP A 70 13.99 -0.66 14.64
N PRO A 71 14.06 -0.69 15.98
CA PRO A 71 13.96 -1.95 16.73
C PRO A 71 12.63 -2.68 16.48
N LEU A 72 11.51 -1.96 16.42
CA LEU A 72 10.21 -2.54 16.10
C LEU A 72 10.17 -3.06 14.66
N LEU A 73 10.64 -2.26 13.69
CA LEU A 73 10.73 -2.68 12.30
C LEU A 73 11.57 -3.96 12.17
N ASN A 74 12.73 -4.02 12.80
CA ASN A 74 13.62 -5.18 12.77
C ASN A 74 12.95 -6.43 13.33
N THR A 75 12.23 -6.30 14.46
CA THR A 75 11.46 -7.40 15.05
C THR A 75 10.38 -7.91 14.11
N LEU A 76 9.60 -7.00 13.50
CA LEU A 76 8.58 -7.36 12.51
C LEU A 76 9.19 -8.05 11.28
N CYS A 77 10.31 -7.54 10.77
CA CYS A 77 11.02 -8.14 9.65
C CYS A 77 11.49 -9.55 9.97
N CYS A 78 12.07 -9.79 11.14
CA CYS A 78 12.50 -11.13 11.57
C CYS A 78 11.33 -12.10 11.65
N GLN A 79 10.21 -11.68 12.27
CA GLN A 79 9.01 -12.53 12.40
C GLN A 79 8.41 -12.87 11.05
N ILE A 80 8.20 -11.86 10.19
CA ILE A 80 7.62 -12.08 8.86
C ILE A 80 8.54 -12.95 8.01
N LEU A 81 9.86 -12.73 8.06
CA LEU A 81 10.82 -13.54 7.34
C LEU A 81 10.76 -15.01 7.75
N SER A 82 10.62 -15.30 9.05
CA SER A 82 10.55 -16.66 9.58
C SER A 82 9.24 -17.39 9.22
N LEU A 83 8.13 -16.63 9.10
CA LEU A 83 6.80 -17.16 8.79
C LEU A 83 6.52 -17.26 7.28
N SER A 84 7.32 -16.57 6.45
CA SER A 84 7.07 -16.44 5.02
C SER A 84 7.68 -17.58 4.23
N GLY A 85 6.91 -18.13 3.27
CA GLY A 85 7.43 -18.98 2.21
C GLY A 85 8.30 -18.21 1.20
N GLU A 86 8.56 -18.82 0.06
CA GLU A 86 9.41 -18.25 -1.00
C GLU A 86 8.77 -17.04 -1.69
N SER A 87 7.45 -17.06 -1.90
CA SER A 87 6.70 -16.02 -2.60
C SER A 87 5.51 -15.53 -1.75
N PRO A 88 5.76 -14.80 -0.64
CA PRO A 88 4.71 -14.38 0.26
C PRO A 88 3.82 -13.30 -0.37
N VAL A 89 2.53 -13.35 -0.06
CA VAL A 89 1.56 -12.28 -0.36
C VAL A 89 1.22 -11.57 0.95
N ILE A 90 1.47 -10.26 1.00
CA ILE A 90 1.32 -9.47 2.23
C ILE A 90 0.51 -8.21 1.94
N TRP A 91 -0.50 -7.96 2.78
CA TRP A 91 -1.27 -6.73 2.81
C TRP A 91 -0.97 -5.95 4.09
N ASP A 92 -0.63 -4.68 3.94
CA ASP A 92 -0.50 -3.73 5.04
C ASP A 92 -1.68 -2.76 5.00
N VAL A 93 -2.58 -2.92 5.97
CA VAL A 93 -3.82 -2.15 6.07
C VAL A 93 -3.63 -1.00 7.07
N GLY A 94 -3.74 0.23 6.61
CA GLY A 94 -3.32 1.41 7.38
C GLY A 94 -1.81 1.60 7.32
N CYS A 95 -1.22 1.39 6.14
CA CYS A 95 0.24 1.34 5.94
C CYS A 95 0.95 2.68 6.23
N GLY A 96 0.21 3.75 6.41
CA GLY A 96 0.79 5.08 6.60
C GLY A 96 1.70 5.49 5.44
N GLU A 97 2.82 6.10 5.75
CA GLU A 97 3.81 6.54 4.76
C GLU A 97 4.74 5.39 4.25
N GLY A 98 4.40 4.15 4.59
CA GLY A 98 5.06 2.95 4.08
C GLY A 98 6.39 2.60 4.76
N PHE A 99 6.68 3.12 5.94
CA PHE A 99 7.93 2.84 6.66
C PHE A 99 8.10 1.34 6.93
N TYR A 100 7.12 0.72 7.59
CA TYR A 100 7.16 -0.71 7.90
C TYR A 100 7.00 -1.56 6.64
N THR A 101 6.03 -1.23 5.80
CA THR A 101 5.75 -1.96 4.55
C THR A 101 6.99 -2.06 3.66
N SER A 102 7.67 -0.93 3.45
CA SER A 102 8.89 -0.89 2.63
C SER A 102 10.07 -1.61 3.27
N GLY A 103 10.21 -1.52 4.59
CA GLY A 103 11.25 -2.24 5.32
C GLY A 103 11.08 -3.75 5.21
N ILE A 104 9.86 -4.24 5.40
CA ILE A 104 9.51 -5.66 5.26
C ILE A 104 9.77 -6.14 3.83
N PHE A 105 9.31 -5.38 2.82
CA PHE A 105 9.53 -5.73 1.41
C PHE A 105 11.01 -5.90 1.09
N ARG A 106 11.84 -4.93 1.48
CA ARG A 106 13.29 -4.97 1.24
C ARG A 106 13.98 -6.11 1.96
N THR A 107 13.57 -6.40 3.19
CA THR A 107 14.11 -7.53 3.98
C THR A 107 13.81 -8.87 3.30
N LEU A 108 12.59 -9.07 2.84
CA LEU A 108 12.19 -10.29 2.12
C LEU A 108 12.94 -10.43 0.79
N ALA A 109 13.04 -9.35 0.02
CA ALA A 109 13.76 -9.35 -1.26
C ALA A 109 15.26 -9.60 -1.06
N ALA A 110 15.88 -8.99 -0.04
CA ALA A 110 17.29 -9.23 0.29
C ALA A 110 17.57 -10.67 0.73
N ALA A 111 16.58 -11.36 1.30
CA ALA A 111 16.65 -12.78 1.64
C ALA A 111 16.36 -13.71 0.46
N GLY A 112 16.28 -13.20 -0.76
CA GLY A 112 16.04 -13.98 -1.97
C GLY A 112 14.59 -14.44 -2.16
N LYS A 113 13.65 -13.89 -1.40
CA LYS A 113 12.22 -14.17 -1.57
C LYS A 113 11.59 -13.25 -2.63
N PHE A 114 10.43 -13.64 -3.14
CA PHE A 114 9.68 -12.91 -4.18
C PHE A 114 8.38 -12.35 -3.61
N PRO A 115 8.42 -11.33 -2.73
CA PRO A 115 7.24 -10.81 -2.07
C PRO A 115 6.32 -10.09 -3.06
N ARG A 116 5.02 -10.40 -2.99
CA ARG A 116 3.95 -9.61 -3.59
C ARG A 116 3.25 -8.84 -2.48
N MET A 117 3.37 -7.51 -2.47
CA MET A 117 2.86 -6.71 -1.36
C MET A 117 1.91 -5.61 -1.85
N ALA A 118 0.89 -5.35 -1.05
CA ALA A 118 0.01 -4.20 -1.17
C ALA A 118 -0.02 -3.41 0.13
N GLY A 119 -0.03 -2.09 0.01
CA GLY A 119 -0.24 -1.16 1.12
C GLY A 119 -1.45 -0.27 0.85
N THR A 120 -2.34 -0.17 1.84
CA THR A 120 -3.53 0.67 1.74
C THR A 120 -3.62 1.63 2.92
N ASP A 121 -4.07 2.84 2.65
CA ASP A 121 -4.39 3.85 3.65
C ASP A 121 -5.52 4.73 3.10
N ILE A 122 -6.26 5.40 3.97
CA ILE A 122 -7.34 6.30 3.55
C ILE A 122 -6.82 7.67 3.14
N SER A 123 -5.63 8.05 3.61
CA SER A 123 -5.00 9.34 3.32
C SER A 123 -4.25 9.34 1.99
N LYS A 124 -4.73 10.12 1.05
CA LYS A 124 -4.06 10.33 -0.24
C LYS A 124 -2.65 10.97 -0.12
N PRO A 125 -2.40 12.00 0.73
CA PRO A 125 -1.07 12.55 0.94
C PRO A 125 -0.07 11.53 1.45
N ILE A 126 -0.49 10.66 2.39
CA ILE A 126 0.32 9.60 2.96
C ILE A 126 0.71 8.57 1.90
N LEU A 127 -0.27 8.07 1.12
CA LEU A 127 -0.02 7.09 0.05
C LEU A 127 0.93 7.63 -1.02
N ARG A 128 0.87 8.93 -1.31
CA ARG A 128 1.82 9.58 -2.20
C ARG A 128 3.26 9.50 -1.68
N SER A 129 3.45 9.58 -0.37
CA SER A 129 4.77 9.41 0.26
C SER A 129 5.22 7.95 0.23
N ALA A 130 4.34 7.01 0.56
CA ALA A 130 4.60 5.57 0.53
C ALA A 130 5.03 5.09 -0.86
N ALA A 131 4.29 5.48 -1.90
CA ALA A 131 4.58 5.11 -3.28
C ALA A 131 5.90 5.69 -3.83
N LYS A 132 6.37 6.81 -3.28
CA LYS A 132 7.70 7.33 -3.58
C LYS A 132 8.81 6.56 -2.89
N ARG A 133 8.54 6.03 -1.69
CA ARG A 133 9.50 5.29 -0.87
C ARG A 133 9.84 3.94 -1.48
N GLU A 134 8.83 3.22 -2.00
CA GLU A 134 9.01 1.89 -2.58
C GLU A 134 8.07 1.67 -3.78
N LYS A 135 8.65 1.42 -4.94
CA LYS A 135 7.91 1.21 -6.19
C LYS A 135 7.54 -0.26 -6.45
N GLY A 136 8.15 -1.19 -5.74
CA GLY A 136 7.88 -2.62 -5.85
C GLY A 136 6.59 -3.07 -5.18
N ILE A 137 5.91 -2.18 -4.45
CA ILE A 137 4.69 -2.44 -3.71
C ILE A 137 3.49 -1.81 -4.43
N ALA A 138 2.36 -2.49 -4.43
CA ALA A 138 1.11 -1.97 -4.95
C ALA A 138 0.45 -1.07 -3.89
N TRP A 139 0.24 0.21 -4.20
CA TRP A 139 -0.30 1.19 -3.26
C TRP A 139 -1.69 1.66 -3.67
N ALA A 140 -2.65 1.66 -2.73
CA ALA A 140 -3.99 2.15 -3.02
C ALA A 140 -4.61 2.96 -1.87
N VAL A 141 -5.26 4.07 -2.22
CA VAL A 141 -6.17 4.77 -1.30
C VAL A 141 -7.43 3.93 -1.17
N ALA A 142 -7.69 3.42 0.02
CA ALA A 142 -8.82 2.55 0.30
C ALA A 142 -9.23 2.61 1.78
N SER A 143 -10.47 2.20 2.08
CA SER A 143 -10.96 2.05 3.45
C SER A 143 -10.53 0.71 4.03
N SER A 144 -10.09 0.69 5.30
CA SER A 144 -9.84 -0.55 6.04
C SER A 144 -11.11 -1.35 6.32
N PHE A 145 -12.28 -0.73 6.26
CA PHE A 145 -13.58 -1.41 6.44
C PHE A 145 -14.08 -2.11 5.18
N HIS A 146 -13.57 -1.72 4.00
CA HIS A 146 -13.93 -2.29 2.71
C HIS A 146 -12.68 -2.41 1.84
N LEU A 147 -11.85 -3.39 2.19
CA LEU A 147 -10.60 -3.63 1.46
C LEU A 147 -10.89 -4.09 0.03
N PRO A 148 -10.16 -3.57 -0.96
CA PRO A 148 -10.21 -4.06 -2.33
C PRO A 148 -9.34 -5.31 -2.52
N ALA A 149 -9.54 -6.33 -1.65
CA ALA A 149 -8.76 -7.58 -1.60
C ALA A 149 -9.52 -8.75 -2.18
#